data_5b93e0add903732b323913d3814570f5
#
_entry.id   5b93e0add903732b323913d3814570f5
#
_cell.length_a   1.000
_cell.length_b   1.000
_cell.length_c   1.000
_cell.angle_alpha   90.00
_cell.angle_beta   90.00
_cell.angle_gamma   90.00
#
_symmetry.space_group_name_H-M   'P 1'
#
loop_
_entity.id
_entity.type
_entity.pdbx_description
1 polymer ?
#
loop_
_entity_poly.entity_id
_entity_poly.type
_entity_poly.pdbx_seq_one_letter_code
_entity_poly.pdbx_strand_id
1 'polypeptide(L)'
;MEQFPQRQLFGGAISTTFPLRFQVGFSFIYLFIFWASKVFPLQDVSNIRQVPDHQEVFVDPERDESLIIELLEMKHELSDNGSATWFLQDLATEQDAEGNIVTDQSAVFEAQGLGYRNTPSVITTATAQMAISKARQGREAQNLIKVYLANLRLKGVGTDVLITAYEPVFISPSSESARSVGAGLTVPAAELGRTPMADVFKQAVAAFRINDWNLFGVVGL
;
A
#
# COMPACT_ATOMS: atom_id res chain seq x y z
N MET A 1 -10.59 12.42 -19.50
CA MET A 1 -9.27 12.48 -18.85
C MET A 1 -9.50 12.25 -17.37
N GLU A 2 -8.80 11.32 -16.76
CA GLU A 2 -8.97 10.98 -15.34
C GLU A 2 -8.53 12.15 -14.44
N GLN A 3 -9.29 12.41 -13.37
CA GLN A 3 -8.99 13.52 -12.46
C GLN A 3 -8.13 13.01 -11.29
N PHE A 4 -7.07 13.75 -10.97
CA PHE A 4 -6.13 13.49 -9.89
C PHE A 4 -6.19 14.60 -8.83
N PRO A 5 -7.20 14.61 -7.97
CA PRO A 5 -7.26 15.62 -6.90
C PRO A 5 -6.21 15.34 -5.82
N GLN A 6 -5.84 16.37 -5.11
CA GLN A 6 -5.10 16.23 -3.87
C GLN A 6 -6.00 15.56 -2.82
N ARG A 7 -5.47 14.56 -2.15
CA ARG A 7 -6.11 13.83 -1.07
C ARG A 7 -5.47 14.20 0.26
N GLN A 8 -6.30 14.50 1.23
CA GLN A 8 -5.88 14.72 2.61
C GLN A 8 -5.90 13.38 3.35
N LEU A 9 -4.81 13.06 4.05
CA LEU A 9 -4.60 11.83 4.79
C LEU A 9 -4.30 12.15 6.24
N PHE A 10 -4.63 11.21 7.16
CA PHE A 10 -4.37 11.35 8.59
C PHE A 10 -4.85 12.69 9.15
N GLY A 11 -6.12 12.99 8.88
CA GLY A 11 -6.72 14.25 9.33
C GLY A 11 -6.17 15.51 8.67
N GLY A 12 -5.49 15.38 7.52
CA GLY A 12 -4.87 16.49 6.79
C GLY A 12 -3.39 16.70 7.09
N ALA A 13 -2.82 15.93 8.02
CA ALA A 13 -1.39 16.01 8.35
C ALA A 13 -0.47 15.56 7.21
N ILE A 14 -0.99 14.72 6.33
CA ILE A 14 -0.34 14.28 5.09
C ILE A 14 -1.25 14.59 3.91
N SER A 15 -0.65 14.83 2.75
CA SER A 15 -1.38 14.91 1.49
C SER A 15 -0.64 14.22 0.36
N THR A 16 -1.39 13.69 -0.60
CA THR A 16 -0.86 13.12 -1.84
C THR A 16 -1.88 13.27 -2.96
N THR A 17 -1.62 12.65 -4.13
CA THR A 17 -2.45 12.79 -5.32
C THR A 17 -2.65 11.44 -5.99
N PHE A 18 -3.90 11.05 -6.18
CA PHE A 18 -4.28 9.85 -6.95
C PHE A 18 -5.71 9.96 -7.49
N PRO A 19 -6.13 9.12 -8.45
CA PRO A 19 -7.40 9.27 -9.13
C PRO A 19 -8.64 9.20 -8.24
N LEU A 20 -9.72 9.87 -8.65
CA LEU A 20 -11.01 9.86 -7.93
C LEU A 20 -11.65 8.48 -7.83
N ARG A 21 -11.34 7.55 -8.75
CA ARG A 21 -11.87 6.18 -8.69
C ARG A 21 -11.50 5.44 -7.41
N PHE A 22 -10.37 5.80 -6.80
CA PHE A 22 -9.99 5.26 -5.50
C PHE A 22 -10.81 5.91 -4.39
N GLN A 23 -11.67 5.11 -3.77
CA GLN A 23 -12.56 5.53 -2.69
C GLN A 23 -12.03 5.01 -1.35
N VAL A 24 -12.39 5.69 -0.25
CA VAL A 24 -12.05 5.21 1.10
C VAL A 24 -12.62 3.80 1.30
N GLY A 25 -11.76 2.86 1.63
CA GLY A 25 -12.12 1.45 1.73
C GLY A 25 -12.86 1.11 3.01
N PHE A 26 -14.19 1.26 3.03
CA PHE A 26 -15.01 0.79 4.16
C PHE A 26 -15.37 -0.70 4.08
N SER A 27 -15.30 -1.32 2.90
CA SER A 27 -15.85 -2.67 2.66
C SER A 27 -14.82 -3.73 2.25
N PHE A 28 -13.60 -3.36 1.89
CA PHE A 28 -12.56 -4.29 1.41
C PHE A 28 -11.50 -4.63 2.47
N ILE A 29 -11.83 -4.44 3.72
CA ILE A 29 -11.02 -4.75 4.91
C ILE A 29 -10.51 -6.22 4.94
N TYR A 30 -11.03 -7.10 4.10
CA TYR A 30 -10.64 -8.51 4.07
C TYR A 30 -9.20 -8.77 3.60
N LEU A 31 -8.60 -7.90 2.79
CA LEU A 31 -7.20 -8.08 2.35
C LEU A 31 -6.21 -7.70 3.46
N PHE A 32 -6.58 -6.75 4.34
CA PHE A 32 -5.71 -6.16 5.37
C PHE A 32 -5.94 -6.65 6.80
N ILE A 33 -7.01 -7.36 7.06
CA ILE A 33 -7.33 -7.93 8.39
C ILE A 33 -6.22 -8.87 8.89
N PHE A 34 -5.35 -9.32 8.01
CA PHE A 34 -4.32 -10.28 8.32
C PHE A 34 -3.13 -9.67 9.07
N TRP A 35 -2.78 -8.43 8.79
CA TRP A 35 -1.61 -7.80 9.38
C TRP A 35 -1.84 -7.40 10.85
N ALA A 36 -3.03 -6.89 11.17
CA ALA A 36 -3.36 -6.44 12.52
C ALA A 36 -3.69 -7.59 13.51
N SER A 37 -3.92 -8.82 13.05
CA SER A 37 -4.42 -9.92 13.91
C SER A 37 -3.34 -10.60 14.77
N LYS A 38 -2.06 -10.31 14.58
CA LYS A 38 -0.99 -10.86 15.43
C LYS A 38 -0.75 -10.10 16.73
N VAL A 39 -1.33 -8.91 16.90
CA VAL A 39 -1.09 -8.07 18.09
C VAL A 39 -2.17 -8.21 19.16
N PHE A 40 -3.37 -8.72 18.85
CA PHE A 40 -4.45 -8.87 19.84
C PHE A 40 -5.15 -10.21 19.75
N PRO A 41 -5.44 -10.88 20.90
CA PRO A 41 -6.23 -12.12 20.92
C PRO A 41 -7.69 -11.85 20.54
N LEU A 42 -8.24 -12.74 19.72
CA LEU A 42 -9.62 -12.76 19.23
C LEU A 42 -10.65 -12.64 20.35
N GLN A 43 -11.36 -11.54 20.41
CA GLN A 43 -12.67 -11.46 21.04
C GLN A 43 -13.70 -10.98 20.02
N ASP A 44 -14.77 -11.76 19.93
CA ASP A 44 -16.05 -11.58 19.25
C ASP A 44 -16.15 -10.60 18.06
N VAL A 45 -16.28 -11.14 16.85
CA VAL A 45 -16.13 -10.46 15.55
C VAL A 45 -17.48 -10.08 14.94
N SER A 46 -18.45 -9.64 15.70
CA SER A 46 -19.75 -9.20 15.18
C SER A 46 -19.84 -7.72 14.79
N ASN A 47 -18.75 -6.95 14.92
CA ASN A 47 -18.73 -5.54 14.56
C ASN A 47 -17.61 -5.21 13.57
N ILE A 48 -17.97 -4.43 12.55
CA ILE A 48 -17.17 -3.82 11.49
C ILE A 48 -15.77 -3.49 11.99
N ARG A 49 -14.74 -4.19 11.45
CA ARG A 49 -13.35 -3.92 11.81
C ARG A 49 -12.94 -2.55 11.27
N GLN A 50 -12.50 -1.69 12.16
CA GLN A 50 -11.92 -0.39 11.81
C GLN A 50 -10.53 -0.59 11.18
N VAL A 51 -10.21 0.22 10.16
CA VAL A 51 -8.83 0.41 9.68
C VAL A 51 -8.02 0.95 10.86
N PRO A 52 -6.82 0.41 11.15
CA PRO A 52 -5.97 0.95 12.20
C PRO A 52 -5.67 2.44 11.99
N ASP A 53 -5.56 3.23 13.05
CA ASP A 53 -5.33 4.68 12.99
C ASP A 53 -4.03 5.07 12.26
N HIS A 54 -3.09 4.11 12.11
CA HIS A 54 -1.83 4.29 11.39
C HIS A 54 -1.90 3.89 9.90
N GLN A 55 -3.09 3.55 9.39
CA GLN A 55 -3.30 3.16 7.99
C GLN A 55 -4.44 3.94 7.35
N GLU A 56 -4.29 4.25 6.08
CA GLU A 56 -5.39 4.67 5.20
C GLU A 56 -5.44 3.81 3.95
N VAL A 57 -6.62 3.32 3.62
CA VAL A 57 -6.87 2.36 2.53
C VAL A 57 -7.82 2.98 1.52
N PHE A 58 -7.43 2.92 0.26
CA PHE A 58 -8.22 3.38 -0.88
C PHE A 58 -8.37 2.26 -1.89
N VAL A 59 -9.57 2.06 -2.41
CA VAL A 59 -9.89 0.97 -3.33
C VAL A 59 -10.59 1.48 -4.60
N ASP A 60 -10.27 0.87 -5.73
CA ASP A 60 -11.09 0.92 -6.94
C ASP A 60 -11.89 -0.38 -7.01
N PRO A 61 -13.20 -0.36 -6.68
CA PRO A 61 -14.02 -1.58 -6.62
C PRO A 61 -14.30 -2.19 -8.00
N GLU A 62 -14.15 -1.42 -9.07
CA GLU A 62 -14.38 -1.91 -10.45
C GLU A 62 -13.21 -2.72 -10.99
N ARG A 63 -12.03 -2.60 -10.36
CA ARG A 63 -10.80 -3.27 -10.77
C ARG A 63 -10.15 -4.10 -9.68
N ASP A 64 -10.70 -4.06 -8.46
CA ASP A 64 -10.09 -4.67 -7.27
C ASP A 64 -8.65 -4.19 -7.02
N GLU A 65 -8.33 -2.98 -7.50
CA GLU A 65 -7.07 -2.28 -7.23
C GLU A 65 -7.13 -1.59 -5.87
N SER A 66 -6.01 -1.50 -5.17
CA SER A 66 -5.95 -0.76 -3.90
C SER A 66 -4.64 0.01 -3.74
N LEU A 67 -4.73 1.12 -3.01
CA LEU A 67 -3.61 1.97 -2.61
C LEU A 67 -3.70 2.16 -1.10
N ILE A 68 -2.60 1.91 -0.41
CA ILE A 68 -2.52 1.92 1.04
C ILE A 68 -1.37 2.78 1.48
N ILE A 69 -1.62 3.62 2.46
CA ILE A 69 -0.61 4.43 3.11
C ILE A 69 -0.56 4.03 4.57
N GLU A 70 0.62 3.67 5.06
CA GLU A 70 0.84 3.17 6.40
C GLU A 70 2.01 3.85 7.08
N LEU A 71 1.85 4.17 8.37
CA LEU A 71 2.89 4.76 9.21
C LEU A 71 3.42 3.70 10.18
N LEU A 72 4.71 3.42 10.13
CA LEU A 72 5.37 2.41 10.96
C LEU A 72 6.53 3.02 11.75
N GLU A 73 6.85 2.43 12.88
CA GLU A 73 8.12 2.70 13.55
C GLU A 73 9.29 2.32 12.65
N MET A 74 10.28 3.21 12.53
CA MET A 74 11.39 2.98 11.61
C MET A 74 12.21 1.75 12.01
N LYS A 75 12.46 0.86 11.06
CA LYS A 75 13.35 -0.29 11.20
C LYS A 75 14.80 0.16 11.07
N HIS A 76 15.41 0.55 12.21
CA HIS A 76 16.78 1.09 12.27
C HIS A 76 17.87 0.12 11.79
N GLU A 77 17.61 -1.18 11.92
CA GLU A 77 18.51 -2.26 11.47
C GLU A 77 18.59 -2.42 9.96
N LEU A 78 17.63 -1.85 9.22
CA LEU A 78 17.61 -1.94 7.76
C LEU A 78 18.45 -0.84 7.12
N SER A 79 19.24 -1.22 6.10
CA SER A 79 19.87 -0.24 5.23
C SER A 79 18.84 0.45 4.35
N ASP A 80 19.10 1.70 3.97
CA ASP A 80 18.19 2.45 3.09
C ASP A 80 17.93 1.70 1.78
N ASN A 81 18.99 1.22 1.13
CA ASN A 81 18.91 0.58 -0.20
C ASN A 81 18.07 -0.71 -0.22
N GLY A 82 17.91 -1.38 0.92
CA GLY A 82 17.18 -2.66 1.01
C GLY A 82 15.79 -2.54 1.61
N SER A 83 15.41 -1.38 2.12
CA SER A 83 14.21 -1.27 2.98
C SER A 83 12.91 -1.59 2.24
N ALA A 84 12.68 -1.07 1.04
CA ALA A 84 11.47 -1.39 0.28
C ALA A 84 11.40 -2.88 -0.09
N THR A 85 12.52 -3.49 -0.45
CA THR A 85 12.58 -4.93 -0.76
C THR A 85 12.30 -5.77 0.48
N TRP A 86 12.83 -5.36 1.64
CA TRP A 86 12.56 -6.03 2.90
C TRP A 86 11.08 -6.00 3.27
N PHE A 87 10.44 -4.81 3.22
CA PHE A 87 9.00 -4.69 3.48
C PHE A 87 8.14 -5.47 2.49
N LEU A 88 8.56 -5.57 1.23
CA LEU A 88 7.87 -6.35 0.23
C LEU A 88 7.97 -7.86 0.50
N GLN A 89 9.12 -8.34 0.99
CA GLN A 89 9.31 -9.72 1.42
C GLN A 89 8.53 -10.05 2.70
N ASP A 90 8.52 -9.12 3.65
CA ASP A 90 7.75 -9.24 4.90
C ASP A 90 6.25 -9.34 4.58
N LEU A 91 5.74 -8.46 3.72
CA LEU A 91 4.37 -8.49 3.20
C LEU A 91 4.04 -9.84 2.55
N ALA A 92 4.93 -10.37 1.71
CA ALA A 92 4.70 -11.65 1.05
C ALA A 92 4.65 -12.81 2.05
N THR A 93 5.51 -12.78 3.07
CA THR A 93 5.52 -13.78 4.14
C THR A 93 4.23 -13.73 4.95
N GLU A 94 3.76 -12.55 5.27
CA GLU A 94 2.51 -12.36 6.04
C GLU A 94 1.26 -12.78 5.26
N GLN A 95 1.29 -12.61 3.93
CA GLN A 95 0.20 -12.98 3.04
C GLN A 95 0.22 -14.46 2.64
N ASP A 96 1.13 -15.28 3.20
CA ASP A 96 1.38 -16.66 2.74
C ASP A 96 1.49 -16.72 1.21
N ALA A 97 2.11 -15.68 0.62
CA ALA A 97 2.27 -15.58 -0.81
C ALA A 97 3.25 -16.64 -1.29
N GLU A 98 2.72 -17.68 -1.96
CA GLU A 98 3.54 -18.73 -2.54
C GLU A 98 3.95 -18.37 -3.96
N GLY A 99 5.20 -18.62 -4.26
CA GLY A 99 5.76 -18.42 -5.57
C GLY A 99 6.94 -17.45 -5.58
N ASN A 100 7.61 -17.40 -6.69
CA ASN A 100 8.76 -16.52 -6.87
C ASN A 100 8.31 -15.06 -6.73
N ILE A 101 8.74 -14.42 -5.65
CA ILE A 101 8.70 -12.97 -5.58
C ILE A 101 9.70 -12.49 -6.63
N VAL A 102 9.22 -12.20 -7.80
CA VAL A 102 10.04 -11.58 -8.84
C VAL A 102 10.09 -10.10 -8.49
N THR A 103 11.16 -9.69 -7.81
CA THR A 103 11.44 -8.28 -7.58
C THR A 103 11.95 -7.69 -8.88
N ASP A 104 11.10 -6.95 -9.59
CA ASP A 104 11.44 -6.43 -10.92
C ASP A 104 12.40 -5.24 -10.85
N GLN A 105 12.29 -4.38 -9.85
CA GLN A 105 13.13 -3.18 -9.73
C GLN A 105 13.19 -2.68 -8.28
N SER A 106 14.37 -2.24 -7.86
CA SER A 106 14.53 -1.38 -6.69
C SER A 106 15.25 -0.10 -7.10
N ALA A 107 14.81 1.03 -6.57
CA ALA A 107 15.44 2.31 -6.79
C ALA A 107 15.51 3.09 -5.48
N VAL A 108 16.53 3.92 -5.34
CA VAL A 108 16.73 4.78 -4.16
C VAL A 108 16.78 6.23 -4.63
N PHE A 109 15.99 7.08 -3.99
CA PHE A 109 15.92 8.51 -4.31
C PHE A 109 16.07 9.32 -3.02
N GLU A 110 16.76 10.43 -3.09
CA GLU A 110 16.71 11.44 -2.04
C GLU A 110 15.34 12.15 -2.08
N ALA A 111 14.64 12.15 -0.96
CA ALA A 111 13.30 12.74 -0.85
C ALA A 111 13.38 14.25 -0.67
N GLN A 112 13.28 15.01 -1.74
CA GLN A 112 13.24 16.47 -1.66
C GLN A 112 11.97 16.94 -0.96
N GLY A 113 12.13 17.83 0.03
CA GLY A 113 11.00 18.44 0.76
C GLY A 113 10.38 17.56 1.85
N LEU A 114 10.94 16.37 2.12
CA LEU A 114 10.51 15.48 3.21
C LEU A 114 11.53 15.42 4.38
N GLY A 115 12.52 16.30 4.40
CA GLY A 115 13.47 16.39 5.50
C GLY A 115 12.89 17.10 6.72
N TYR A 116 13.22 16.61 7.92
CA TYR A 116 12.86 17.23 9.19
C TYR A 116 14.12 17.69 9.93
N ARG A 117 14.17 18.98 10.37
CA ARG A 117 15.29 19.59 11.11
C ARG A 117 16.66 19.28 10.50
N ASN A 118 16.81 19.49 9.18
CA ASN A 118 18.02 19.22 8.40
C ASN A 118 18.41 17.73 8.28
N THR A 119 17.56 16.80 8.72
CA THR A 119 17.77 15.36 8.50
C THR A 119 17.07 14.97 7.20
N PRO A 120 17.82 14.53 6.18
CA PRO A 120 17.24 14.13 4.90
C PRO A 120 16.43 12.84 5.05
N SER A 121 15.39 12.71 4.24
CA SER A 121 14.64 11.48 4.09
C SER A 121 15.02 10.76 2.80
N VAL A 122 14.83 9.44 2.77
CA VAL A 122 15.16 8.59 1.64
C VAL A 122 13.89 7.88 1.18
N ILE A 123 13.67 7.81 -0.13
CA ILE A 123 12.63 6.99 -0.74
C ILE A 123 13.28 5.80 -1.42
N THR A 124 12.81 4.60 -1.09
CA THR A 124 13.15 3.39 -1.81
C THR A 124 11.88 2.78 -2.39
N THR A 125 11.98 2.16 -3.55
CA THR A 125 10.85 1.52 -4.20
C THR A 125 11.20 0.09 -4.59
N ALA A 126 10.21 -0.80 -4.54
CA ALA A 126 10.32 -2.16 -5.03
C ALA A 126 9.00 -2.57 -5.70
N THR A 127 9.07 -3.48 -6.66
CA THR A 127 7.91 -4.04 -7.35
C THR A 127 8.04 -5.55 -7.38
N ALA A 128 6.96 -6.27 -7.12
CA ALA A 128 6.93 -7.73 -7.22
C ALA A 128 5.60 -8.23 -7.79
N GLN A 129 5.62 -9.46 -8.27
CA GLN A 129 4.41 -10.24 -8.51
C GLN A 129 4.32 -11.33 -7.45
N MET A 130 3.12 -11.55 -6.91
CA MET A 130 2.87 -12.57 -5.91
C MET A 130 1.45 -13.14 -6.03
N ALA A 131 1.31 -14.40 -5.63
CA ALA A 131 0.00 -15.04 -5.56
C ALA A 131 -0.57 -14.85 -4.15
N ILE A 132 -1.70 -14.16 -4.04
CA ILE A 132 -2.33 -13.83 -2.76
C ILE A 132 -3.76 -14.33 -2.74
N SER A 133 -4.15 -14.99 -1.63
CA SER A 133 -5.51 -15.40 -1.36
C SER A 133 -6.17 -14.43 -0.39
N LYS A 134 -7.29 -13.81 -0.79
CA LYS A 134 -8.10 -13.01 0.13
C LYS A 134 -8.68 -13.89 1.24
N ALA A 135 -8.67 -13.38 2.47
CA ALA A 135 -9.33 -14.01 3.62
C ALA A 135 -8.98 -15.50 3.86
N ARG A 136 -7.75 -15.91 3.53
CA ARG A 136 -7.28 -17.32 3.70
C ARG A 136 -8.17 -18.36 3.00
N GLN A 137 -8.70 -18.06 1.85
CA GLN A 137 -9.54 -18.98 1.07
C GLN A 137 -8.77 -20.20 0.52
N GLY A 138 -7.45 -20.29 0.80
CA GLY A 138 -6.60 -21.36 0.33
C GLY A 138 -5.96 -21.11 -1.04
N ARG A 139 -5.09 -22.03 -1.47
CA ARG A 139 -4.29 -21.88 -2.70
C ARG A 139 -5.12 -21.77 -3.98
N GLU A 140 -6.26 -22.43 -4.05
CA GLU A 140 -7.14 -22.42 -5.23
C GLU A 140 -7.78 -21.04 -5.47
N ALA A 141 -7.87 -20.20 -4.43
CA ALA A 141 -8.44 -18.87 -4.49
C ALA A 141 -7.38 -17.75 -4.62
N GLN A 142 -6.11 -18.10 -4.85
CA GLN A 142 -5.05 -17.12 -5.01
C GLN A 142 -5.22 -16.34 -6.33
N ASN A 143 -5.20 -15.01 -6.20
CA ASN A 143 -5.08 -14.09 -7.33
C ASN A 143 -3.60 -13.81 -7.60
N LEU A 144 -3.21 -13.65 -8.86
CA LEU A 144 -1.90 -13.13 -9.21
C LEU A 144 -1.98 -11.61 -9.17
N ILE A 145 -1.19 -11.01 -8.31
CA ILE A 145 -1.22 -9.56 -8.05
C ILE A 145 0.18 -8.98 -8.26
N LYS A 146 0.25 -7.85 -8.95
CA LYS A 146 1.43 -7.01 -9.01
C LYS A 146 1.37 -6.00 -7.86
N VAL A 147 2.44 -5.94 -7.07
CA VAL A 147 2.56 -5.06 -5.91
C VAL A 147 3.68 -4.05 -6.16
N TYR A 148 3.37 -2.79 -5.97
CA TYR A 148 4.31 -1.68 -5.97
C TYR A 148 4.42 -1.17 -4.55
N LEU A 149 5.63 -1.04 -4.04
CA LEU A 149 5.88 -0.56 -2.67
C LEU A 149 6.93 0.54 -2.69
N ALA A 150 6.63 1.65 -2.03
CA ALA A 150 7.59 2.68 -1.67
C ALA A 150 7.72 2.75 -0.15
N ASN A 151 8.95 2.78 0.35
CA ASN A 151 9.25 3.12 1.72
C ASN A 151 9.89 4.50 1.76
N LEU A 152 9.23 5.44 2.43
CA LEU A 152 9.73 6.78 2.72
C LEU A 152 10.29 6.77 4.14
N ARG A 153 11.62 6.75 4.26
CA ARG A 153 12.31 6.72 5.55
C ARG A 153 12.46 8.13 6.11
N LEU A 154 11.61 8.50 7.04
CA LEU A 154 11.60 9.81 7.71
C LEU A 154 12.53 9.77 8.94
N LYS A 155 13.85 9.76 8.70
CA LYS A 155 14.87 9.56 9.72
C LYS A 155 14.80 10.57 10.87
N GLY A 156 14.42 11.81 10.58
CA GLY A 156 14.31 12.88 11.56
C GLY A 156 13.21 12.69 12.61
N VAL A 157 12.25 11.78 12.33
CA VAL A 157 11.11 11.45 13.21
C VAL A 157 10.99 9.97 13.52
N GLY A 158 11.95 9.14 13.07
CA GLY A 158 11.98 7.71 13.38
C GLY A 158 10.80 6.93 12.78
N THR A 159 10.32 7.31 11.60
CA THR A 159 9.13 6.72 10.96
C THR A 159 9.46 6.20 9.57
N ASP A 160 9.01 5.00 9.25
CA ASP A 160 8.90 4.48 7.90
C ASP A 160 7.47 4.66 7.41
N VAL A 161 7.27 5.38 6.29
CA VAL A 161 5.96 5.50 5.63
C VAL A 161 5.94 4.55 4.46
N LEU A 162 5.00 3.62 4.44
CA LEU A 162 4.79 2.73 3.30
C LEU A 162 3.66 3.26 2.43
N ILE A 163 3.90 3.30 1.13
CA ILE A 163 2.88 3.49 0.10
C ILE A 163 2.87 2.20 -0.70
N THR A 164 1.79 1.42 -0.59
CA THR A 164 1.67 0.13 -1.26
C THR A 164 0.49 0.14 -2.22
N ALA A 165 0.72 -0.25 -3.46
CA ALA A 165 -0.30 -0.35 -4.49
C ALA A 165 -0.43 -1.80 -4.97
N TYR A 166 -1.66 -2.27 -5.11
CA TYR A 166 -1.99 -3.63 -5.54
C TYR A 166 -2.77 -3.58 -6.85
N GLU A 167 -2.26 -4.28 -7.85
CA GLU A 167 -2.85 -4.41 -9.19
C GLU A 167 -3.08 -5.89 -9.49
N PRO A 168 -4.33 -6.37 -9.49
CA PRO A 168 -4.63 -7.73 -9.94
C PRO A 168 -4.28 -7.91 -11.41
N VAL A 169 -3.56 -9.00 -11.71
CA VAL A 169 -3.20 -9.43 -13.06
C VAL A 169 -4.08 -10.59 -13.50
N PHE A 170 -4.37 -11.51 -12.56
CA PHE A 170 -5.26 -12.62 -12.77
C PHE A 170 -6.12 -12.84 -11.52
N ILE A 171 -7.42 -12.99 -11.73
CA ILE A 171 -8.39 -13.28 -10.68
C ILE A 171 -8.80 -14.75 -10.76
N SER A 172 -8.51 -15.50 -9.69
CA SER A 172 -8.94 -16.90 -9.60
C SER A 172 -10.47 -17.01 -9.61
N PRO A 173 -11.05 -17.96 -10.37
CA PRO A 173 -12.48 -18.22 -10.32
C PRO A 173 -13.00 -18.57 -8.91
N SER A 174 -12.15 -19.10 -8.06
CA SER A 174 -12.47 -19.45 -6.66
C SER A 174 -12.29 -18.28 -5.70
N SER A 175 -11.76 -17.14 -6.17
CA SER A 175 -11.57 -15.94 -5.35
C SER A 175 -12.88 -15.18 -5.13
N GLU A 176 -13.04 -14.58 -3.97
CA GLU A 176 -14.15 -13.65 -3.68
C GLU A 176 -14.17 -12.47 -4.68
N SER A 177 -13.01 -11.99 -5.10
CA SER A 177 -12.87 -10.91 -6.10
C SER A 177 -13.57 -11.25 -7.42
N ALA A 178 -13.62 -12.55 -7.81
CA ALA A 178 -14.27 -12.96 -9.04
C ALA A 178 -15.76 -12.60 -9.12
N ARG A 179 -16.42 -12.44 -7.96
CA ARG A 179 -17.83 -12.02 -7.89
C ARG A 179 -18.02 -10.54 -8.24
N SER A 180 -17.02 -9.73 -7.94
CA SER A 180 -17.09 -8.27 -8.13
C SER A 180 -16.55 -7.84 -9.48
N VAL A 181 -15.39 -8.39 -9.90
CA VAL A 181 -14.66 -7.93 -11.09
C VAL A 181 -14.52 -8.98 -12.19
N GLY A 182 -15.09 -10.19 -11.99
CA GLY A 182 -14.95 -11.31 -12.92
C GLY A 182 -13.67 -12.11 -12.69
N ALA A 183 -13.62 -13.32 -13.23
CA ALA A 183 -12.48 -14.22 -13.16
C ALA A 183 -11.65 -14.16 -14.45
N GLY A 184 -10.35 -14.48 -14.33
CA GLY A 184 -9.42 -14.55 -15.46
C GLY A 184 -8.40 -13.40 -15.47
N LEU A 185 -7.80 -13.18 -16.63
CA LEU A 185 -6.88 -12.06 -16.84
C LEU A 185 -7.64 -10.73 -16.77
N THR A 186 -7.08 -9.79 -16.02
CA THR A 186 -7.65 -8.43 -15.94
C THR A 186 -7.36 -7.64 -17.22
N VAL A 187 -8.30 -6.82 -17.63
CA VAL A 187 -8.09 -5.92 -18.78
C VAL A 187 -7.12 -4.81 -18.35
N PRO A 188 -6.06 -4.51 -19.13
CA PRO A 188 -5.16 -3.42 -18.81
C PRO A 188 -5.88 -2.08 -18.66
N ALA A 189 -5.52 -1.29 -17.65
CA ALA A 189 -6.18 -0.01 -17.36
C ALA A 189 -6.17 0.95 -18.57
N ALA A 190 -5.08 0.97 -19.34
CA ALA A 190 -4.93 1.80 -20.53
C ALA A 190 -5.96 1.50 -21.61
N GLU A 191 -6.36 0.23 -21.79
CA GLU A 191 -7.41 -0.17 -22.74
C GLU A 191 -8.80 0.33 -22.34
N LEU A 192 -8.99 0.62 -21.05
CA LEU A 192 -10.21 1.21 -20.49
C LEU A 192 -10.15 2.74 -20.41
N GLY A 193 -9.11 3.36 -20.98
CA GLY A 193 -8.88 4.81 -20.90
C GLY A 193 -8.54 5.31 -19.49
N ARG A 194 -8.04 4.42 -18.62
CA ARG A 194 -7.64 4.72 -17.25
C ARG A 194 -6.12 4.75 -17.11
N THR A 195 -5.65 5.48 -16.12
CA THR A 195 -4.22 5.51 -15.78
C THR A 195 -3.79 4.17 -15.20
N PRO A 196 -2.71 3.54 -15.73
CA PRO A 196 -2.14 2.32 -15.18
C PRO A 196 -1.72 2.47 -13.72
N MET A 197 -1.83 1.39 -12.93
CA MET A 197 -1.52 1.43 -11.49
C MET A 197 -0.08 1.83 -11.20
N ALA A 198 0.87 1.45 -12.05
CA ALA A 198 2.26 1.89 -11.95
C ALA A 198 2.41 3.42 -11.97
N ASP A 199 1.63 4.12 -12.81
CA ASP A 199 1.68 5.58 -12.92
C ASP A 199 0.89 6.25 -11.80
N VAL A 200 -0.22 5.65 -11.34
CA VAL A 200 -0.93 6.08 -10.12
C VAL A 200 0.00 6.02 -8.92
N PHE A 201 0.71 4.91 -8.74
CA PHE A 201 1.69 4.73 -7.67
C PHE A 201 2.81 5.78 -7.73
N LYS A 202 3.45 5.96 -8.89
CA LYS A 202 4.49 6.98 -9.07
C LYS A 202 3.99 8.38 -8.73
N GLN A 203 2.78 8.72 -9.16
CA GLN A 203 2.16 10.01 -8.87
C GLN A 203 1.90 10.18 -7.38
N ALA A 204 1.38 9.14 -6.72
CA ALA A 204 1.13 9.16 -5.28
C ALA A 204 2.44 9.38 -4.49
N VAL A 205 3.52 8.70 -4.85
CA VAL A 205 4.84 8.88 -4.22
C VAL A 205 5.41 10.28 -4.50
N ALA A 206 5.37 10.75 -5.74
CA ALA A 206 5.92 12.06 -6.13
C ALA A 206 5.17 13.25 -5.52
N ALA A 207 3.86 13.09 -5.34
CA ALA A 207 3.00 14.13 -4.78
C ALA A 207 2.88 14.07 -3.25
N PHE A 208 3.52 13.12 -2.59
CA PHE A 208 3.46 12.95 -1.14
C PHE A 208 4.08 14.15 -0.43
N ARG A 209 3.34 14.71 0.54
CA ARG A 209 3.76 15.87 1.34
C ARG A 209 3.34 15.69 2.80
N ILE A 210 4.19 16.15 3.71
CA ILE A 210 3.88 16.24 5.13
C ILE A 210 3.51 17.69 5.41
N ASN A 211 2.25 17.91 5.80
CA ASN A 211 1.69 19.22 6.11
C ASN A 211 1.83 19.55 7.60
N ASP A 212 1.75 18.52 8.46
CA ASP A 212 1.91 18.67 9.91
C ASP A 212 2.79 17.56 10.49
N TRP A 213 3.96 17.93 10.96
CA TRP A 213 4.93 17.03 11.58
C TRP A 213 4.54 16.55 12.98
N ASN A 214 3.56 17.21 13.63
CA ASN A 214 3.05 16.77 14.93
C ASN A 214 2.39 15.38 14.87
N LEU A 215 1.97 14.94 13.70
CA LEU A 215 1.49 13.56 13.46
C LEU A 215 2.48 12.51 13.97
N PHE A 216 3.78 12.78 13.92
CA PHE A 216 4.85 11.86 14.32
C PHE A 216 5.27 12.02 15.79
N GLY A 217 4.46 12.67 16.64
CA GLY A 217 4.73 12.85 18.06
C GLY A 217 5.89 13.81 18.38
N VAL A 218 6.30 14.62 17.42
CA VAL A 218 7.38 15.60 17.59
C VAL A 218 6.79 16.84 18.24
N VAL A 219 6.80 16.88 19.58
CA VAL A 219 6.47 18.10 20.31
C VAL A 219 7.53 19.14 19.98
N GLY A 220 7.09 20.28 19.41
CA GLY A 220 8.00 21.39 19.12
C GLY A 220 8.73 21.84 20.40
N LEU A 221 10.06 21.78 20.38
CA LEU A 221 10.93 22.50 21.32
C LEU A 221 11.11 23.93 20.83
#